data_caa5e292bb2ffb927d81b2e56c774fdf
#
_entry.id   caa5e292bb2ffb927d81b2e56c774fdf
#
_cell.length_a   1.000
_cell.length_b   1.000
_cell.length_c   1.000
_cell.angle_alpha   90.00
_cell.angle_beta   90.00
_cell.angle_gamma   90.00
#
_symmetry.space_group_name_H-M   'P 1'
#
loop_
_entity.id
_entity.type
_entity.pdbx_description
1 polymer ?
#
loop_
_entity_poly.entity_id
_entity_poly.type
_entity_poly.pdbx_seq_one_letter_code
_entity_poly.pdbx_strand_id
1 'polypeptide(L)'
;MKDIRTLSLDQLKEYFVSLGEKPFRAKQVYDWLWSKNLHSIEEMTNLSKELRQRISEEYTINPISVDKLQRSSDGTIKNGVKLHDGLLVESVLIPTETRTTACVSSQGGCSLNCEFCATAKLKRMRNLEVAEIVDQVALIDKQSRLYFDRPLSNIVFMGMGEPMMNYKNVVEAIRKITQPDGLGMSPRRITVSTSGIPKMIKMLADEDLKVKLALSLHSAIEEKRNEIMPFSSNFPLTDIIEALQYWYSKTGSVITLEYCIWKGINDKDEDIKALIKFCKKVPTKVNLIEYNSIGNGKYDRSNPEATENYVRQLEKNGITTMIRRSRGGDIDAACGQLANKIAEA
;
A
#
# COMPACT_ATOMS: atom_id res chain seq x y z
N MET A 1 -11.63 24.36 -7.49
CA MET A 1 -11.24 24.77 -6.12
C MET A 1 -10.21 23.79 -5.56
N LYS A 2 -9.38 24.23 -4.63
CA LYS A 2 -8.35 23.40 -3.99
C LYS A 2 -8.99 22.58 -2.86
N ASP A 3 -8.57 21.33 -2.68
CA ASP A 3 -9.02 20.53 -1.54
C ASP A 3 -8.45 21.11 -0.23
N ILE A 4 -9.31 21.41 0.73
CA ILE A 4 -8.91 21.96 2.02
C ILE A 4 -7.97 21.03 2.80
N ARG A 5 -8.02 19.73 2.54
CA ARG A 5 -7.15 18.70 3.15
C ARG A 5 -5.68 18.81 2.71
N THR A 6 -5.39 19.64 1.69
CA THR A 6 -4.01 19.97 1.31
C THR A 6 -3.34 20.97 2.26
N LEU A 7 -4.11 21.62 3.14
CA LEU A 7 -3.59 22.53 4.13
C LEU A 7 -3.08 21.79 5.37
N SER A 8 -1.90 22.18 5.85
CA SER A 8 -1.43 21.76 7.17
C SER A 8 -2.28 22.40 8.28
N LEU A 9 -2.18 21.88 9.51
CA LEU A 9 -2.87 22.48 10.64
C LEU A 9 -2.48 23.95 10.83
N ASP A 10 -1.21 24.29 10.62
CA ASP A 10 -0.75 25.68 10.80
C ASP A 10 -1.26 26.58 9.66
N GLN A 11 -1.27 26.11 8.42
CA GLN A 11 -1.90 26.82 7.32
C GLN A 11 -3.42 27.01 7.54
N LEU A 12 -4.10 26.02 8.11
CA LEU A 12 -5.50 26.17 8.52
C LEU A 12 -5.66 27.24 9.60
N LYS A 13 -4.76 27.32 10.60
CA LYS A 13 -4.79 28.39 11.63
C LYS A 13 -4.63 29.76 11.00
N GLU A 14 -3.65 29.94 10.11
CA GLU A 14 -3.44 31.19 9.38
C GLU A 14 -4.67 31.56 8.55
N TYR A 15 -5.26 30.61 7.86
CA TYR A 15 -6.48 30.81 7.09
C TYR A 15 -7.65 31.27 7.96
N PHE A 16 -7.91 30.59 9.09
CA PHE A 16 -9.01 30.99 9.99
C PHE A 16 -8.78 32.36 10.62
N VAL A 17 -7.53 32.70 10.97
CA VAL A 17 -7.19 34.04 11.44
C VAL A 17 -7.47 35.10 10.37
N SER A 18 -7.15 34.83 9.09
CA SER A 18 -7.46 35.75 7.98
C SER A 18 -8.96 35.96 7.77
N LEU A 19 -9.78 34.99 8.15
CA LEU A 19 -11.23 35.09 8.15
C LEU A 19 -11.80 35.85 9.37
N GLY A 20 -10.94 36.28 10.31
CA GLY A 20 -11.36 36.90 11.58
C GLY A 20 -11.80 35.90 12.66
N GLU A 21 -11.54 34.62 12.43
CA GLU A 21 -11.89 33.52 13.34
C GLU A 21 -10.76 33.21 14.33
N LYS A 22 -11.11 32.59 15.45
CA LYS A 22 -10.12 32.17 16.45
C LYS A 22 -9.32 30.93 15.96
N PRO A 23 -8.00 30.83 16.24
CA PRO A 23 -7.15 29.74 15.78
C PRO A 23 -7.63 28.32 16.15
N PHE A 24 -8.38 28.15 17.24
CA PHE A 24 -8.90 26.83 17.64
C PHE A 24 -9.92 26.26 16.64
N ARG A 25 -10.54 27.11 15.79
CA ARG A 25 -11.44 26.66 14.71
C ARG A 25 -10.71 25.76 13.72
N ALA A 26 -9.45 26.05 13.43
CA ALA A 26 -8.61 25.22 12.58
C ALA A 26 -8.51 23.77 13.11
N LYS A 27 -8.33 23.60 14.44
CA LYS A 27 -8.31 22.25 15.03
C LYS A 27 -9.64 21.55 14.90
N GLN A 28 -10.77 22.25 15.08
CA GLN A 28 -12.09 21.68 14.88
C GLN A 28 -12.31 21.19 13.45
N VAL A 29 -11.91 22.00 12.45
CA VAL A 29 -11.99 21.61 11.04
C VAL A 29 -11.05 20.44 10.73
N TYR A 30 -9.82 20.48 11.24
CA TYR A 30 -8.86 19.40 11.08
C TYR A 30 -9.39 18.06 11.61
N ASP A 31 -10.05 18.06 12.79
CA ASP A 31 -10.68 16.86 13.36
C ASP A 31 -11.83 16.35 12.49
N TRP A 32 -12.63 17.26 11.92
CA TRP A 32 -13.67 16.88 10.96
C TRP A 32 -13.09 16.19 9.71
N LEU A 33 -12.01 16.75 9.16
CA LEU A 33 -11.39 16.26 7.93
C LEU A 33 -10.72 14.88 8.11
N TRP A 34 -10.00 14.68 9.23
CA TRP A 34 -9.11 13.52 9.37
C TRP A 34 -9.61 12.45 10.35
N SER A 35 -10.33 12.82 11.42
CA SER A 35 -10.89 11.85 12.36
C SER A 35 -12.26 11.36 11.94
N LYS A 36 -13.11 12.26 11.44
CA LYS A 36 -14.48 11.94 11.03
C LYS A 36 -14.58 11.59 9.54
N ASN A 37 -13.53 11.88 8.77
CA ASN A 37 -13.44 11.63 7.34
C ASN A 37 -14.67 12.15 6.58
N LEU A 38 -14.97 13.44 6.74
CA LEU A 38 -16.11 14.09 6.10
C LEU A 38 -15.93 14.20 4.59
N HIS A 39 -17.07 14.17 3.91
CA HIS A 39 -17.13 14.28 2.46
C HIS A 39 -17.59 15.66 1.98
N SER A 40 -18.06 16.53 2.89
CA SER A 40 -18.61 17.85 2.56
C SER A 40 -18.37 18.85 3.68
N ILE A 41 -18.14 20.13 3.34
CA ILE A 41 -17.97 21.21 4.30
C ILE A 41 -19.27 21.47 5.05
N GLU A 42 -20.42 21.22 4.43
CA GLU A 42 -21.75 21.40 5.01
C GLU A 42 -21.97 20.50 6.24
N GLU A 43 -21.31 19.37 6.31
CA GLU A 43 -21.40 18.43 7.44
C GLU A 43 -20.70 18.95 8.71
N MET A 44 -19.89 20.02 8.65
CA MET A 44 -19.20 20.61 9.81
C MET A 44 -20.17 21.43 10.68
N THR A 45 -21.11 20.75 11.31
CA THR A 45 -22.26 21.36 12.01
C THR A 45 -21.91 22.23 13.22
N ASN A 46 -20.68 22.15 13.73
CA ASN A 46 -20.15 23.01 14.79
C ASN A 46 -19.60 24.36 14.29
N LEU A 47 -19.59 24.58 12.97
CA LEU A 47 -19.30 25.86 12.36
C LEU A 47 -20.61 26.55 11.97
N SER A 48 -20.63 27.91 12.00
CA SER A 48 -21.79 28.67 11.52
C SER A 48 -22.01 28.44 10.02
N LYS A 49 -23.24 28.67 9.54
CA LYS A 49 -23.56 28.55 8.13
C LYS A 49 -22.73 29.52 7.28
N GLU A 50 -22.57 30.75 7.76
CA GLU A 50 -21.80 31.81 7.11
C GLU A 50 -20.34 31.40 6.96
N LEU A 51 -19.74 30.81 8.01
CA LEU A 51 -18.36 30.35 7.97
C LEU A 51 -18.17 29.18 7.01
N ARG A 52 -19.09 28.19 7.01
CA ARG A 52 -19.07 27.09 6.05
C ARG A 52 -19.17 27.58 4.61
N GLN A 53 -20.06 28.56 4.35
CA GLN A 53 -20.18 29.17 3.03
C GLN A 53 -18.89 29.84 2.59
N ARG A 54 -18.27 30.66 3.45
CA ARG A 54 -16.97 31.32 3.16
C ARG A 54 -15.88 30.32 2.84
N ILE A 55 -15.80 29.21 3.58
CA ILE A 55 -14.85 28.14 3.30
C ILE A 55 -15.14 27.51 1.93
N SER A 56 -16.43 27.25 1.61
CA SER A 56 -16.85 26.63 0.34
C SER A 56 -16.65 27.54 -0.88
N GLU A 57 -16.48 28.85 -0.71
CA GLU A 57 -16.13 29.76 -1.79
C GLU A 57 -14.67 29.62 -2.26
N GLU A 58 -13.77 29.19 -1.35
CA GLU A 58 -12.33 29.09 -1.63
C GLU A 58 -11.85 27.64 -1.76
N TYR A 59 -12.43 26.73 -0.96
CA TYR A 59 -12.00 25.34 -0.84
C TYR A 59 -13.15 24.36 -1.11
N THR A 60 -12.77 23.15 -1.42
CA THR A 60 -13.66 21.99 -1.52
C THR A 60 -13.12 20.82 -0.72
N ILE A 61 -13.90 19.76 -0.58
CA ILE A 61 -13.43 18.42 -0.21
C ILE A 61 -13.67 17.54 -1.43
N ASN A 62 -12.63 16.83 -1.89
CA ASN A 62 -12.69 15.92 -3.03
C ASN A 62 -12.69 14.46 -2.56
N PRO A 63 -13.80 13.93 -2.00
CA PRO A 63 -13.82 12.57 -1.51
C PRO A 63 -13.69 11.58 -2.66
N ILE A 64 -13.16 10.40 -2.37
CA ILE A 64 -13.25 9.29 -3.30
C ILE A 64 -14.69 8.77 -3.37
N SER A 65 -15.04 8.13 -4.47
CA SER A 65 -16.32 7.44 -4.61
C SER A 65 -16.10 5.99 -5.07
N VAL A 66 -16.98 5.07 -4.65
CA VAL A 66 -16.95 3.69 -5.14
C VAL A 66 -17.69 3.65 -6.47
N ASP A 67 -16.95 3.41 -7.55
CA ASP A 67 -17.48 3.22 -8.88
C ASP A 67 -18.09 1.82 -9.03
N LYS A 68 -17.33 0.80 -8.61
CA LYS A 68 -17.76 -0.59 -8.62
C LYS A 68 -17.20 -1.38 -7.44
N LEU A 69 -17.99 -2.30 -6.92
CA LEU A 69 -17.61 -3.21 -5.85
C LEU A 69 -17.78 -4.65 -6.31
N GLN A 70 -16.75 -5.47 -6.13
CA GLN A 70 -16.79 -6.91 -6.39
C GLN A 70 -16.50 -7.69 -5.11
N ARG A 71 -17.21 -8.81 -4.92
CA ARG A 71 -17.01 -9.72 -3.78
C ARG A 71 -16.57 -11.09 -4.27
N SER A 72 -15.48 -11.57 -3.71
CA SER A 72 -14.97 -12.91 -3.91
C SER A 72 -15.73 -13.94 -3.07
N SER A 73 -15.74 -15.17 -3.52
CA SER A 73 -16.23 -16.32 -2.76
C SER A 73 -15.51 -16.53 -1.42
N ASP A 74 -14.27 -16.04 -1.29
CA ASP A 74 -13.49 -16.12 -0.05
C ASP A 74 -13.72 -14.92 0.91
N GLY A 75 -14.67 -14.04 0.57
CA GLY A 75 -15.03 -12.84 1.34
C GLY A 75 -14.21 -11.60 1.02
N THR A 76 -13.20 -11.68 0.17
CA THR A 76 -12.42 -10.51 -0.28
C THR A 76 -13.32 -9.53 -1.05
N ILE A 77 -13.14 -8.23 -0.79
CA ILE A 77 -13.90 -7.16 -1.47
C ILE A 77 -12.90 -6.29 -2.22
N LYS A 78 -13.09 -6.18 -3.54
CA LYS A 78 -12.37 -5.24 -4.38
C LYS A 78 -13.24 -4.03 -4.68
N ASN A 79 -12.70 -2.85 -4.45
CA ASN A 79 -13.30 -1.57 -4.75
C ASN A 79 -12.63 -0.95 -5.96
N GLY A 80 -13.37 -0.66 -7.02
CA GLY A 80 -13.01 0.32 -8.02
C GLY A 80 -13.33 1.70 -7.47
N VAL A 81 -12.30 2.49 -7.24
CA VAL A 81 -12.39 3.81 -6.60
C VAL A 81 -12.17 4.88 -7.65
N LYS A 82 -13.16 5.75 -7.80
CA LYS A 82 -13.08 6.92 -8.67
C LYS A 82 -12.61 8.14 -7.88
N LEU A 83 -11.56 8.78 -8.37
CA LEU A 83 -10.99 10.00 -7.84
C LEU A 83 -11.68 11.23 -8.45
N HIS A 84 -11.46 12.41 -7.89
CA HIS A 84 -12.11 13.66 -8.29
C HIS A 84 -11.85 14.08 -9.75
N ASP A 85 -10.71 13.67 -10.31
CA ASP A 85 -10.33 13.91 -11.70
C ASP A 85 -10.78 12.83 -12.68
N GLY A 86 -11.60 11.87 -12.19
CA GLY A 86 -12.10 10.74 -12.96
C GLY A 86 -11.14 9.56 -13.06
N LEU A 87 -9.91 9.67 -12.50
CA LEU A 87 -8.97 8.55 -12.46
C LEU A 87 -9.54 7.41 -11.61
N LEU A 88 -9.42 6.18 -12.12
CA LEU A 88 -9.81 4.97 -11.40
C LEU A 88 -8.59 4.31 -10.78
N VAL A 89 -8.72 3.88 -9.54
CA VAL A 89 -7.76 3.02 -8.84
C VAL A 89 -8.51 1.91 -8.11
N GLU A 90 -7.81 0.85 -7.75
CA GLU A 90 -8.42 -0.26 -7.03
C GLU A 90 -7.84 -0.39 -5.62
N SER A 91 -8.69 -0.73 -4.66
CA SER A 91 -8.29 -1.09 -3.30
C SER A 91 -9.03 -2.35 -2.84
N VAL A 92 -8.45 -3.09 -1.89
CA VAL A 92 -8.99 -4.40 -1.53
C VAL A 92 -9.09 -4.56 -0.02
N LEU A 93 -10.27 -5.00 0.46
CA LEU A 93 -10.47 -5.52 1.82
C LEU A 93 -10.25 -7.03 1.81
N ILE A 94 -9.27 -7.49 2.56
CA ILE A 94 -8.88 -8.90 2.65
C ILE A 94 -9.23 -9.41 4.05
N PRO A 95 -10.32 -10.17 4.22
CA PRO A 95 -10.69 -10.77 5.49
C PRO A 95 -9.94 -12.08 5.74
N THR A 96 -9.68 -12.38 7.00
CA THR A 96 -9.31 -13.69 7.51
C THR A 96 -10.18 -13.98 8.75
N GLU A 97 -10.06 -15.13 9.35
CA GLU A 97 -10.81 -15.46 10.59
C GLU A 97 -10.61 -14.43 11.70
N THR A 98 -9.38 -13.93 11.87
CA THR A 98 -8.99 -13.05 12.98
C THR A 98 -8.66 -11.63 12.58
N ARG A 99 -8.53 -11.31 11.28
CA ARG A 99 -8.03 -10.03 10.81
C ARG A 99 -8.79 -9.56 9.58
N THR A 100 -8.82 -8.24 9.42
CA THR A 100 -9.18 -7.57 8.17
C THR A 100 -8.03 -6.67 7.75
N THR A 101 -7.61 -6.77 6.49
CA THR A 101 -6.47 -6.02 5.95
C THR A 101 -6.92 -5.15 4.80
N ALA A 102 -6.58 -3.87 4.84
CA ALA A 102 -6.70 -2.98 3.68
C ALA A 102 -5.45 -3.07 2.81
N CYS A 103 -5.63 -3.43 1.54
CA CYS A 103 -4.62 -3.27 0.50
C CYS A 103 -4.94 -1.99 -0.27
N VAL A 104 -4.09 -0.98 -0.13
CA VAL A 104 -4.32 0.36 -0.67
C VAL A 104 -3.34 0.70 -1.78
N SER A 105 -3.82 1.50 -2.73
CA SER A 105 -3.06 2.01 -3.86
C SER A 105 -2.37 3.33 -3.52
N SER A 106 -1.21 3.56 -4.12
CA SER A 106 -0.42 4.79 -3.95
C SER A 106 -0.27 5.59 -5.24
N GLN A 107 -0.58 5.01 -6.39
CA GLN A 107 -0.49 5.66 -7.71
C GLN A 107 -1.64 5.17 -8.62
N GLY A 108 -2.04 5.99 -9.57
CA GLY A 108 -2.86 5.58 -10.69
C GLY A 108 -1.98 4.96 -11.79
N GLY A 109 -1.88 3.62 -11.80
CA GLY A 109 -0.91 2.89 -12.63
C GLY A 109 0.49 2.81 -12.02
N CYS A 110 1.45 2.23 -12.74
CA CYS A 110 2.83 2.05 -12.27
C CYS A 110 3.82 2.12 -13.43
N SER A 111 5.00 2.72 -13.20
CA SER A 111 6.05 2.88 -14.21
C SER A 111 7.20 1.88 -14.09
N LEU A 112 7.11 0.89 -13.17
CA LEU A 112 8.23 -0.02 -12.90
C LEU A 112 8.34 -1.18 -13.90
N ASN A 113 7.32 -1.38 -14.74
CA ASN A 113 7.28 -2.40 -15.79
C ASN A 113 7.54 -3.84 -15.30
N CYS A 114 7.12 -4.17 -14.06
CA CYS A 114 7.20 -5.54 -13.56
C CYS A 114 6.37 -6.47 -14.46
N GLU A 115 6.99 -7.51 -14.99
CA GLU A 115 6.41 -8.37 -16.03
C GLU A 115 5.21 -9.20 -15.55
N PHE A 116 5.15 -9.46 -14.24
CA PHE A 116 4.12 -10.27 -13.58
C PHE A 116 2.96 -9.43 -13.02
N CYS A 117 2.97 -8.10 -13.21
CA CYS A 117 2.02 -7.20 -12.57
C CYS A 117 1.12 -6.52 -13.61
N ALA A 118 -0.20 -6.68 -13.46
CA ALA A 118 -1.18 -6.06 -14.34
C ALA A 118 -1.17 -4.52 -14.24
N THR A 119 -0.95 -3.97 -13.05
CA THR A 119 -0.82 -2.52 -12.85
C THR A 119 0.33 -1.91 -13.65
N ALA A 120 1.41 -2.67 -13.86
CA ALA A 120 2.56 -2.22 -14.66
C ALA A 120 2.26 -2.11 -16.16
N LYS A 121 1.16 -2.73 -16.64
CA LYS A 121 0.67 -2.58 -18.01
C LYS A 121 -0.16 -1.31 -18.20
N LEU A 122 -0.59 -0.69 -17.10
CA LEU A 122 -1.24 0.62 -17.11
C LEU A 122 -0.19 1.71 -17.11
N LYS A 123 -0.35 2.69 -18.00
CA LYS A 123 0.48 3.90 -17.94
C LYS A 123 0.26 4.59 -16.59
N ARG A 124 1.35 4.94 -15.90
CA ARG A 124 1.23 5.75 -14.69
C ARG A 124 0.67 7.13 -15.03
N MET A 125 -0.46 7.47 -14.46
CA MET A 125 -1.12 8.76 -14.66
C MET A 125 -0.55 9.81 -13.67
N ARG A 126 -0.66 9.52 -12.36
CA ARG A 126 -0.14 10.39 -11.29
C ARG A 126 0.03 9.65 -9.96
N ASN A 127 0.69 10.31 -9.05
CA ASN A 127 0.69 9.91 -7.63
C ASN A 127 -0.67 10.23 -7.01
N LEU A 128 -1.11 9.40 -6.06
CA LEU A 128 -2.28 9.70 -5.25
C LEU A 128 -1.93 10.74 -4.20
N GLU A 129 -2.90 11.59 -3.89
CA GLU A 129 -2.81 12.58 -2.82
C GLU A 129 -2.99 11.93 -1.44
N VAL A 130 -2.55 12.62 -0.40
CA VAL A 130 -2.68 12.17 1.00
C VAL A 130 -4.12 11.78 1.33
N ALA A 131 -5.06 12.65 0.98
CA ALA A 131 -6.48 12.44 1.23
C ALA A 131 -7.03 11.21 0.51
N GLU A 132 -6.66 11.00 -0.76
CA GLU A 132 -7.09 9.85 -1.55
C GLU A 132 -6.58 8.51 -0.98
N ILE A 133 -5.39 8.51 -0.37
CA ILE A 133 -4.86 7.33 0.33
C ILE A 133 -5.62 7.08 1.64
N VAL A 134 -5.84 8.13 2.44
CA VAL A 134 -6.57 8.03 3.72
C VAL A 134 -8.02 7.61 3.49
N ASP A 135 -8.68 8.17 2.48
CA ASP A 135 -10.07 7.85 2.12
C ASP A 135 -10.22 6.36 1.75
N GLN A 136 -9.25 5.75 1.04
CA GLN A 136 -9.27 4.30 0.78
C GLN A 136 -9.26 3.50 2.08
N VAL A 137 -8.46 3.90 3.06
CA VAL A 137 -8.39 3.22 4.37
C VAL A 137 -9.70 3.38 5.12
N ALA A 138 -10.27 4.59 5.16
CA ALA A 138 -11.53 4.88 5.83
C ALA A 138 -12.71 4.12 5.18
N LEU A 139 -12.76 4.05 3.85
CA LEU A 139 -13.72 3.24 3.10
C LEU A 139 -13.66 1.77 3.53
N ILE A 140 -12.44 1.22 3.55
CA ILE A 140 -12.24 -0.21 3.87
C ILE A 140 -12.51 -0.48 5.35
N ASP A 141 -12.20 0.44 6.29
CA ASP A 141 -12.58 0.30 7.70
C ASP A 141 -14.11 0.27 7.88
N LYS A 142 -14.82 1.17 7.17
CA LYS A 142 -16.29 1.16 7.15
C LYS A 142 -16.85 -0.17 6.62
N GLN A 143 -16.28 -0.71 5.54
CA GLN A 143 -16.66 -2.02 4.99
C GLN A 143 -16.33 -3.15 5.95
N SER A 144 -15.18 -3.11 6.63
CA SER A 144 -14.78 -4.11 7.63
C SER A 144 -15.79 -4.20 8.78
N ARG A 145 -16.23 -3.04 9.29
CA ARG A 145 -17.27 -2.97 10.33
C ARG A 145 -18.61 -3.45 9.82
N LEU A 146 -19.00 -3.07 8.60
CA LEU A 146 -20.31 -3.40 8.03
C LEU A 146 -20.44 -4.88 7.70
N TYR A 147 -19.40 -5.50 7.12
CA TYR A 147 -19.50 -6.86 6.58
C TYR A 147 -18.89 -7.94 7.48
N PHE A 148 -18.02 -7.55 8.40
CA PHE A 148 -17.28 -8.49 9.25
C PHE A 148 -17.40 -8.16 10.74
N ASP A 149 -18.21 -7.15 11.12
CA ASP A 149 -18.46 -6.72 12.50
C ASP A 149 -17.17 -6.48 13.32
N ARG A 150 -16.14 -5.94 12.65
CA ARG A 150 -14.85 -5.64 13.29
C ARG A 150 -14.15 -4.48 12.61
N PRO A 151 -13.33 -3.71 13.38
CA PRO A 151 -12.53 -2.65 12.80
C PRO A 151 -11.41 -3.23 11.93
N LEU A 152 -10.91 -2.40 11.01
CA LEU A 152 -9.73 -2.71 10.22
C LEU A 152 -8.52 -2.98 11.14
N SER A 153 -7.81 -4.09 10.89
CA SER A 153 -6.71 -4.49 11.75
C SER A 153 -5.32 -4.20 11.17
N ASN A 154 -5.19 -4.19 9.85
CA ASN A 154 -3.90 -4.02 9.17
C ASN A 154 -4.05 -3.23 7.88
N ILE A 155 -2.98 -2.54 7.47
CA ILE A 155 -2.87 -1.87 6.18
C ILE A 155 -1.62 -2.36 5.47
N VAL A 156 -1.71 -2.63 4.17
CA VAL A 156 -0.57 -2.93 3.31
C VAL A 156 -0.60 -2.01 2.09
N PHE A 157 0.49 -1.33 1.83
CA PHE A 157 0.71 -0.57 0.61
C PHE A 157 1.21 -1.52 -0.48
N MET A 158 0.30 -2.36 -0.98
CA MET A 158 0.56 -3.40 -1.97
C MET A 158 -0.49 -3.39 -3.11
N GLY A 159 -1.24 -2.29 -3.22
CA GLY A 159 -2.16 -2.03 -4.32
C GLY A 159 -1.43 -1.51 -5.57
N MET A 160 -2.07 -0.60 -6.30
CA MET A 160 -1.51 -0.03 -7.51
C MET A 160 -0.40 0.99 -7.19
N GLY A 161 0.72 0.87 -7.92
CA GLY A 161 1.86 1.79 -7.83
C GLY A 161 2.98 1.33 -6.90
N GLU A 162 4.11 2.07 -6.95
CA GLU A 162 5.24 1.92 -6.05
C GLU A 162 5.18 3.01 -4.96
N PRO A 163 4.96 2.64 -3.69
CA PRO A 163 4.81 3.62 -2.61
C PRO A 163 6.02 4.54 -2.44
N MET A 164 7.22 4.03 -2.68
CA MET A 164 8.45 4.82 -2.57
C MET A 164 8.61 5.87 -3.68
N MET A 165 7.89 5.73 -4.79
CA MET A 165 7.81 6.76 -5.83
C MET A 165 6.75 7.83 -5.56
N ASN A 166 5.88 7.59 -4.56
CA ASN A 166 4.97 8.57 -4.00
C ASN A 166 5.30 8.86 -2.51
N TYR A 167 6.58 8.87 -2.19
CA TYR A 167 7.11 8.86 -0.85
C TYR A 167 6.46 9.88 0.09
N LYS A 168 6.45 11.16 -0.30
CA LYS A 168 5.94 12.26 0.54
C LYS A 168 4.49 12.05 0.93
N ASN A 169 3.62 11.71 -0.03
CA ASN A 169 2.19 11.52 0.25
C ASN A 169 1.94 10.24 1.05
N VAL A 170 2.70 9.17 0.79
CA VAL A 170 2.58 7.91 1.55
C VAL A 170 2.98 8.13 3.01
N VAL A 171 4.11 8.78 3.27
CA VAL A 171 4.57 9.10 4.63
C VAL A 171 3.55 9.96 5.36
N GLU A 172 3.06 11.02 4.72
CA GLU A 172 2.08 11.90 5.33
C GLU A 172 0.73 11.21 5.55
N ALA A 173 0.28 10.35 4.62
CA ALA A 173 -0.92 9.55 4.81
C ALA A 173 -0.77 8.59 6.01
N ILE A 174 0.39 7.96 6.17
CA ILE A 174 0.68 7.11 7.34
C ILE A 174 0.59 7.93 8.64
N ARG A 175 1.12 9.17 8.67
CA ARG A 175 0.98 10.06 9.81
C ARG A 175 -0.48 10.36 10.13
N LYS A 176 -1.30 10.71 9.12
CA LYS A 176 -2.75 10.93 9.30
C LYS A 176 -3.48 9.70 9.83
N ILE A 177 -3.15 8.52 9.32
CA ILE A 177 -3.76 7.26 9.75
C ILE A 177 -3.39 6.90 11.19
N THR A 178 -2.15 7.20 11.61
CA THR A 178 -1.62 6.75 12.90
C THR A 178 -1.80 7.74 14.04
N GLN A 179 -2.00 9.04 13.76
CA GLN A 179 -2.17 10.03 14.81
C GLN A 179 -3.51 9.81 15.58
N PRO A 180 -3.54 10.15 16.88
CA PRO A 180 -4.73 9.91 17.73
C PRO A 180 -6.00 10.63 17.26
N ASP A 181 -5.84 11.78 16.62
CA ASP A 181 -6.91 12.58 16.01
C ASP A 181 -7.14 12.28 14.52
N GLY A 182 -6.59 11.16 14.04
CA GLY A 182 -6.88 10.53 12.75
C GLY A 182 -7.64 9.22 12.97
N LEU A 183 -7.23 8.15 12.23
CA LEU A 183 -7.82 6.82 12.42
C LEU A 183 -7.28 6.09 13.67
N GLY A 184 -6.24 6.60 14.33
CA GLY A 184 -5.67 6.05 15.56
C GLY A 184 -5.05 4.65 15.41
N MET A 185 -4.70 4.23 14.20
CA MET A 185 -4.16 2.90 13.95
C MET A 185 -2.69 2.82 14.41
N SER A 186 -2.33 1.74 15.07
CA SER A 186 -0.92 1.50 15.43
C SER A 186 -0.05 1.38 14.18
N PRO A 187 1.06 2.13 14.06
CA PRO A 187 1.93 2.06 12.90
C PRO A 187 2.54 0.67 12.68
N ARG A 188 2.70 -0.14 13.74
CA ARG A 188 3.13 -1.54 13.64
C ARG A 188 2.15 -2.45 12.87
N ARG A 189 0.95 -1.98 12.58
CA ARG A 189 -0.06 -2.68 11.76
C ARG A 189 -0.02 -2.25 10.29
N ILE A 190 0.88 -1.32 9.94
CA ILE A 190 1.06 -0.82 8.58
C ILE A 190 2.32 -1.43 7.98
N THR A 191 2.21 -1.96 6.76
CA THR A 191 3.34 -2.48 5.99
C THR A 191 3.49 -1.65 4.72
N VAL A 192 4.65 -1.05 4.54
CA VAL A 192 5.03 -0.41 3.28
C VAL A 192 5.83 -1.42 2.46
N SER A 193 5.31 -1.75 1.27
CA SER A 193 6.02 -2.62 0.32
C SER A 193 6.77 -1.77 -0.69
N THR A 194 7.90 -2.25 -1.16
CA THR A 194 8.68 -1.59 -2.21
C THR A 194 9.39 -2.60 -3.10
N SER A 195 9.58 -2.23 -4.35
CA SER A 195 10.44 -2.97 -5.29
C SER A 195 11.94 -2.84 -4.96
N GLY A 196 12.31 -1.99 -3.98
CA GLY A 196 13.68 -1.84 -3.52
C GLY A 196 14.37 -0.61 -4.12
N ILE A 197 14.02 0.60 -3.65
CA ILE A 197 14.69 1.86 -3.97
C ILE A 197 15.57 2.23 -2.76
N PRO A 198 16.90 1.98 -2.79
CA PRO A 198 17.76 2.05 -1.61
C PRO A 198 17.69 3.37 -0.86
N LYS A 199 17.73 4.50 -1.60
CA LYS A 199 17.61 5.84 -1.03
C LYS A 199 16.32 6.02 -0.23
N MET A 200 15.18 5.57 -0.77
CA MET A 200 13.88 5.73 -0.13
C MET A 200 13.72 4.83 1.08
N ILE A 201 14.31 3.63 1.06
CA ILE A 201 14.35 2.73 2.22
C ILE A 201 15.09 3.39 3.38
N LYS A 202 16.27 3.98 3.12
CA LYS A 202 17.06 4.70 4.12
C LYS A 202 16.28 5.92 4.66
N MET A 203 15.65 6.70 3.79
CA MET A 203 14.80 7.83 4.21
C MET A 203 13.63 7.38 5.10
N LEU A 204 12.94 6.28 4.74
CA LEU A 204 11.83 5.78 5.55
C LEU A 204 12.30 5.28 6.93
N ALA A 205 13.52 4.74 7.02
CA ALA A 205 14.11 4.34 8.30
C ALA A 205 14.35 5.53 9.24
N ASP A 206 14.61 6.72 8.68
CA ASP A 206 14.85 7.97 9.43
C ASP A 206 13.57 8.68 9.86
N GLU A 207 12.37 8.29 9.34
CA GLU A 207 11.08 8.94 9.65
C GLU A 207 10.51 8.59 11.05
N ASP A 208 11.08 7.65 11.78
CA ASP A 208 10.60 7.14 13.09
C ASP A 208 9.10 6.72 13.10
N LEU A 209 8.59 6.26 11.97
CA LEU A 209 7.18 5.89 11.82
C LEU A 209 6.81 4.53 12.43
N LYS A 210 7.76 3.69 12.79
CA LYS A 210 7.59 2.34 13.36
C LYS A 210 6.71 1.41 12.52
N VAL A 211 6.64 1.65 11.20
CA VAL A 211 5.96 0.78 10.24
C VAL A 211 6.79 -0.47 9.93
N LYS A 212 6.20 -1.44 9.26
CA LYS A 212 6.90 -2.62 8.73
C LYS A 212 7.32 -2.36 7.29
N LEU A 213 8.49 -2.90 6.93
CA LEU A 213 8.98 -2.88 5.55
C LEU A 213 8.84 -4.26 4.91
N ALA A 214 8.31 -4.29 3.69
CA ALA A 214 8.32 -5.45 2.82
C ALA A 214 9.11 -5.14 1.54
N LEU A 215 10.02 -6.02 1.15
CA LEU A 215 10.75 -5.95 -0.11
C LEU A 215 10.18 -6.95 -1.09
N SER A 216 9.69 -6.50 -2.24
CA SER A 216 9.38 -7.34 -3.40
C SER A 216 10.69 -7.81 -4.03
N LEU A 217 11.23 -8.92 -3.51
CA LEU A 217 12.54 -9.44 -3.93
C LEU A 217 12.41 -10.28 -5.20
N HIS A 218 11.55 -11.30 -5.17
CA HIS A 218 11.19 -12.23 -6.24
C HIS A 218 12.34 -13.03 -6.87
N SER A 219 13.56 -12.54 -6.86
CA SER A 219 14.79 -13.31 -7.11
C SER A 219 15.96 -12.70 -6.34
N ALA A 220 16.83 -13.54 -5.79
CA ALA A 220 18.11 -13.18 -5.20
C ALA A 220 19.29 -13.37 -6.17
N ILE A 221 19.00 -13.71 -7.43
CA ILE A 221 19.92 -13.73 -8.56
C ILE A 221 19.63 -12.49 -9.40
N GLU A 222 20.62 -11.63 -9.57
CA GLU A 222 20.44 -10.28 -10.10
C GLU A 222 19.90 -10.30 -11.54
N GLU A 223 20.44 -11.16 -12.41
CA GLU A 223 20.03 -11.30 -13.78
C GLU A 223 18.54 -11.69 -13.88
N LYS A 224 18.13 -12.72 -13.14
CA LYS A 224 16.73 -13.16 -13.08
C LYS A 224 15.80 -12.09 -12.54
N ARG A 225 16.27 -11.34 -11.51
CA ARG A 225 15.49 -10.25 -10.94
C ARG A 225 15.26 -9.12 -11.93
N ASN A 226 16.28 -8.78 -12.71
CA ASN A 226 16.21 -7.74 -13.75
C ASN A 226 15.29 -8.14 -14.91
N GLU A 227 15.20 -9.41 -15.27
CA GLU A 227 14.24 -9.93 -16.26
C GLU A 227 12.80 -9.83 -15.76
N ILE A 228 12.56 -10.17 -14.50
CA ILE A 228 11.22 -10.17 -13.89
C ILE A 228 10.77 -8.72 -13.58
N MET A 229 11.71 -7.89 -13.13
CA MET A 229 11.51 -6.51 -12.67
C MET A 229 12.52 -5.59 -13.36
N PRO A 230 12.30 -5.16 -14.61
CA PRO A 230 13.30 -4.38 -15.38
C PRO A 230 13.81 -3.14 -14.68
N PHE A 231 12.99 -2.47 -13.89
CA PHE A 231 13.39 -1.33 -13.07
C PHE A 231 14.51 -1.65 -12.08
N SER A 232 14.64 -2.91 -11.64
CA SER A 232 15.66 -3.33 -10.67
C SER A 232 17.08 -3.20 -11.18
N SER A 233 17.30 -3.15 -12.49
CA SER A 233 18.61 -2.91 -13.10
C SER A 233 19.27 -1.58 -12.66
N ASN A 234 18.47 -0.63 -12.18
CA ASN A 234 18.97 0.63 -11.62
C ASN A 234 19.50 0.48 -10.19
N PHE A 235 19.22 -0.63 -9.50
CA PHE A 235 19.51 -0.83 -8.09
C PHE A 235 20.05 -2.23 -7.85
N PRO A 236 21.38 -2.41 -7.85
CA PRO A 236 22.02 -3.69 -7.57
C PRO A 236 21.59 -4.28 -6.22
N LEU A 237 21.53 -5.60 -6.11
CA LEU A 237 21.16 -6.28 -4.87
C LEU A 237 22.08 -5.92 -3.70
N THR A 238 23.34 -5.56 -3.98
CA THR A 238 24.29 -5.05 -2.96
C THR A 238 23.79 -3.77 -2.31
N ASP A 239 23.32 -2.80 -3.09
CA ASP A 239 22.83 -1.50 -2.59
C ASP A 239 21.52 -1.68 -1.81
N ILE A 240 20.67 -2.61 -2.27
CA ILE A 240 19.45 -2.99 -1.55
C ILE A 240 19.81 -3.61 -0.18
N ILE A 241 20.77 -4.53 -0.13
CA ILE A 241 21.22 -5.16 1.12
C ILE A 241 21.72 -4.07 2.09
N GLU A 242 22.55 -3.15 1.64
CA GLU A 242 23.03 -2.03 2.47
C GLU A 242 21.88 -1.17 3.02
N ALA A 243 20.89 -0.88 2.19
CA ALA A 243 19.73 -0.12 2.61
C ALA A 243 18.88 -0.88 3.64
N LEU A 244 18.73 -2.20 3.49
CA LEU A 244 18.02 -3.05 4.44
C LEU A 244 18.78 -3.20 5.75
N GLN A 245 20.11 -3.28 5.72
CA GLN A 245 20.96 -3.27 6.93
C GLN A 245 20.83 -1.95 7.67
N TYR A 246 20.82 -0.82 6.94
CA TYR A 246 20.55 0.50 7.51
C TYR A 246 19.16 0.55 8.15
N TRP A 247 18.12 0.08 7.45
CA TRP A 247 16.76 -0.05 7.99
C TRP A 247 16.75 -0.80 9.32
N TYR A 248 17.38 -1.98 9.35
CA TYR A 248 17.41 -2.79 10.56
C TYR A 248 18.17 -2.12 11.70
N SER A 249 19.31 -1.48 11.41
CA SER A 249 20.09 -0.76 12.41
C SER A 249 19.34 0.40 13.07
N LYS A 250 18.48 1.09 12.29
CA LYS A 250 17.67 2.22 12.76
C LYS A 250 16.41 1.80 13.50
N THR A 251 15.72 0.78 12.98
CA THR A 251 14.36 0.46 13.44
C THR A 251 14.28 -0.80 14.30
N GLY A 252 15.27 -1.69 14.25
CA GLY A 252 15.22 -3.03 14.84
C GLY A 252 14.16 -3.95 14.22
N SER A 253 13.50 -3.50 13.16
CA SER A 253 12.36 -4.21 12.56
C SER A 253 12.81 -5.17 11.47
N VAL A 254 12.47 -6.47 11.64
CA VAL A 254 12.73 -7.53 10.66
C VAL A 254 11.99 -7.24 9.35
N ILE A 255 12.71 -7.34 8.23
CA ILE A 255 12.19 -7.08 6.89
C ILE A 255 11.43 -8.31 6.38
N THR A 256 10.28 -8.09 5.74
CA THR A 256 9.57 -9.16 5.04
C THR A 256 10.03 -9.20 3.59
N LEU A 257 10.51 -10.35 3.10
CA LEU A 257 10.77 -10.57 1.69
C LEU A 257 9.54 -11.19 1.05
N GLU A 258 8.95 -10.50 0.07
CA GLU A 258 7.90 -11.03 -0.77
C GLU A 258 8.56 -11.75 -1.95
N TYR A 259 8.30 -13.05 -2.09
CA TYR A 259 8.99 -13.90 -3.07
C TYR A 259 7.97 -14.78 -3.78
N CYS A 260 7.64 -14.42 -5.01
CA CYS A 260 6.79 -15.22 -5.89
C CYS A 260 7.64 -16.27 -6.60
N ILE A 261 7.13 -17.51 -6.70
CA ILE A 261 7.82 -18.62 -7.35
C ILE A 261 7.14 -18.92 -8.68
N TRP A 262 7.91 -18.91 -9.78
CA TRP A 262 7.47 -19.21 -11.14
C TRP A 262 8.15 -20.45 -11.69
N LYS A 263 7.36 -21.30 -12.37
CA LYS A 263 7.86 -22.51 -13.02
C LYS A 263 8.93 -22.19 -14.06
N GLY A 264 10.07 -22.86 -13.93
CA GLY A 264 11.19 -22.75 -14.87
C GLY A 264 12.01 -21.45 -14.78
N ILE A 265 11.68 -20.54 -13.88
CA ILE A 265 12.36 -19.25 -13.74
C ILE A 265 13.19 -19.22 -12.46
N ASN A 266 12.53 -19.29 -11.31
CA ASN A 266 13.18 -19.21 -10.00
C ASN A 266 12.74 -20.36 -9.07
N ASP A 267 12.49 -21.53 -9.59
CA ASP A 267 12.01 -22.73 -8.87
C ASP A 267 13.09 -23.82 -8.67
N LYS A 268 14.36 -23.46 -8.91
CA LYS A 268 15.50 -24.40 -8.82
C LYS A 268 16.28 -24.25 -7.51
N ASP A 269 17.11 -25.26 -7.20
CA ASP A 269 17.97 -25.25 -6.01
C ASP A 269 18.96 -24.09 -5.97
N GLU A 270 19.43 -23.60 -7.10
CA GLU A 270 20.29 -22.42 -7.18
C GLU A 270 19.59 -21.15 -6.65
N ASP A 271 18.29 -21.00 -6.95
CA ASP A 271 17.47 -19.88 -6.50
C ASP A 271 17.27 -19.93 -4.97
N ILE A 272 17.02 -21.12 -4.44
CA ILE A 272 16.90 -21.34 -3.00
C ILE A 272 18.21 -20.97 -2.29
N LYS A 273 19.36 -21.44 -2.81
CA LYS A 273 20.69 -21.13 -2.25
C LYS A 273 20.98 -19.64 -2.29
N ALA A 274 20.63 -18.96 -3.40
CA ALA A 274 20.79 -17.51 -3.52
C ALA A 274 19.91 -16.75 -2.49
N LEU A 275 18.65 -17.16 -2.33
CA LEU A 275 17.74 -16.57 -1.34
C LEU A 275 18.25 -16.78 0.09
N ILE A 276 18.72 -17.96 0.44
CA ILE A 276 19.35 -18.23 1.77
C ILE A 276 20.54 -17.31 1.98
N LYS A 277 21.43 -17.18 0.97
CA LYS A 277 22.58 -16.27 1.05
C LYS A 277 22.17 -14.82 1.26
N PHE A 278 21.12 -14.37 0.61
CA PHE A 278 20.54 -13.04 0.78
C PHE A 278 20.02 -12.85 2.22
N CYS A 279 19.19 -13.78 2.71
CA CYS A 279 18.61 -13.72 4.05
C CYS A 279 19.66 -13.70 5.18
N LYS A 280 20.83 -14.31 4.95
CA LYS A 280 21.96 -14.27 5.91
C LYS A 280 22.65 -12.90 6.02
N LYS A 281 22.37 -11.96 5.10
CA LYS A 281 22.96 -10.61 5.10
C LYS A 281 22.23 -9.61 5.99
N VAL A 282 20.95 -9.85 6.26
CA VAL A 282 20.10 -8.97 7.07
C VAL A 282 18.94 -9.76 7.67
N PRO A 283 18.50 -9.43 8.90
CA PRO A 283 17.36 -10.12 9.53
C PRO A 283 16.08 -9.99 8.71
N THR A 284 15.63 -11.11 8.15
CA THR A 284 14.48 -11.20 7.27
C THR A 284 13.58 -12.38 7.60
N LYS A 285 12.36 -12.30 7.17
CA LYS A 285 11.43 -13.43 7.02
C LYS A 285 10.93 -13.46 5.58
N VAL A 286 10.55 -14.62 5.09
CA VAL A 286 10.15 -14.83 3.71
C VAL A 286 8.66 -15.15 3.61
N ASN A 287 7.92 -14.40 2.80
CA ASN A 287 6.58 -14.76 2.34
C ASN A 287 6.73 -15.36 0.93
N LEU A 288 6.50 -16.65 0.80
CA LEU A 288 6.38 -17.30 -0.49
C LEU A 288 4.98 -17.04 -1.02
N ILE A 289 4.90 -16.47 -2.22
CA ILE A 289 3.65 -16.06 -2.86
C ILE A 289 3.39 -17.00 -4.05
N GLU A 290 2.17 -17.52 -4.13
CA GLU A 290 1.71 -18.19 -5.34
C GLU A 290 1.46 -17.15 -6.43
N TYR A 291 1.94 -17.43 -7.65
CA TYR A 291 1.70 -16.54 -8.78
C TYR A 291 0.21 -16.49 -9.14
N ASN A 292 -0.29 -15.29 -9.33
CA ASN A 292 -1.63 -15.04 -9.84
C ASN A 292 -1.52 -14.58 -11.29
N SER A 293 -2.08 -15.35 -12.20
CA SER A 293 -2.01 -15.04 -13.63
C SER A 293 -2.67 -13.69 -13.93
N ILE A 294 -2.02 -12.92 -14.78
CA ILE A 294 -2.54 -11.65 -15.31
C ILE A 294 -3.06 -11.80 -16.75
N GLY A 295 -3.14 -13.04 -17.24
CA GLY A 295 -3.67 -13.37 -18.56
C GLY A 295 -2.71 -13.12 -19.74
N ASN A 296 -1.40 -12.88 -19.48
CA ASN A 296 -0.41 -12.65 -20.54
C ASN A 296 0.32 -13.91 -21.03
N GLY A 297 0.09 -15.07 -20.40
CA GLY A 297 0.68 -16.36 -20.77
C GLY A 297 2.20 -16.47 -20.61
N LYS A 298 2.86 -15.45 -20.02
CA LYS A 298 4.32 -15.40 -19.90
C LYS A 298 4.86 -16.23 -18.72
N TYR A 299 4.08 -16.36 -17.67
CA TYR A 299 4.49 -17.01 -16.42
C TYR A 299 3.46 -18.04 -15.98
N ASP A 300 3.97 -19.13 -15.43
CA ASP A 300 3.18 -20.20 -14.84
C ASP A 300 3.49 -20.33 -13.35
N ARG A 301 2.49 -20.76 -12.59
CA ARG A 301 2.65 -21.13 -11.19
C ARG A 301 3.61 -22.31 -11.07
N SER A 302 4.54 -22.26 -10.12
CA SER A 302 5.40 -23.40 -9.80
C SER A 302 4.57 -24.58 -9.26
N ASN A 303 5.13 -25.78 -9.31
CA ASN A 303 4.49 -26.94 -8.71
C ASN A 303 4.56 -26.85 -7.16
N PRO A 304 3.65 -27.53 -6.45
CA PRO A 304 3.66 -27.56 -4.97
C PRO A 304 4.98 -28.04 -4.37
N GLU A 305 5.62 -29.05 -5.01
CA GLU A 305 6.89 -29.62 -4.54
C GLU A 305 8.02 -28.59 -4.51
N ALA A 306 8.08 -27.69 -5.49
CA ALA A 306 9.06 -26.60 -5.49
C ALA A 306 8.82 -25.65 -4.29
N THR A 307 7.57 -25.31 -4.02
CA THR A 307 7.22 -24.46 -2.87
C THR A 307 7.56 -25.14 -1.54
N GLU A 308 7.26 -26.43 -1.40
CA GLU A 308 7.60 -27.21 -0.22
C GLU A 308 9.12 -27.34 -0.04
N ASN A 309 9.88 -27.50 -1.12
CA ASN A 309 11.33 -27.50 -1.08
C ASN A 309 11.89 -26.15 -0.59
N TYR A 310 11.34 -25.03 -1.07
CA TYR A 310 11.67 -23.71 -0.56
C TYR A 310 11.47 -23.60 0.96
N VAL A 311 10.27 -23.96 1.45
CA VAL A 311 9.96 -23.93 2.90
C VAL A 311 10.97 -24.74 3.68
N ARG A 312 11.15 -26.05 3.32
CA ARG A 312 12.06 -26.95 4.00
C ARG A 312 13.49 -26.43 4.06
N GLN A 313 14.02 -25.91 2.95
CA GLN A 313 15.41 -25.44 2.88
C GLN A 313 15.60 -24.12 3.65
N LEU A 314 14.66 -23.20 3.58
CA LEU A 314 14.69 -21.94 4.32
C LEU A 314 14.61 -22.19 5.83
N GLU A 315 13.65 -23.00 6.29
CA GLU A 315 13.49 -23.36 7.70
C GLU A 315 14.70 -24.11 8.25
N LYS A 316 15.29 -25.05 7.47
CA LYS A 316 16.55 -25.72 7.83
C LYS A 316 17.71 -24.74 8.07
N ASN A 317 17.67 -23.57 7.43
CA ASN A 317 18.65 -22.50 7.60
C ASN A 317 18.21 -21.43 8.63
N GLY A 318 17.17 -21.69 9.45
CA GLY A 318 16.69 -20.79 10.49
C GLY A 318 15.94 -19.54 9.97
N ILE A 319 15.47 -19.58 8.71
CA ILE A 319 14.75 -18.46 8.09
C ILE A 319 13.25 -18.70 8.25
N THR A 320 12.58 -17.80 8.98
CA THR A 320 11.12 -17.85 9.13
C THR A 320 10.44 -17.71 7.78
N THR A 321 9.65 -18.71 7.40
CA THR A 321 9.02 -18.78 6.09
C THR A 321 7.52 -18.98 6.23
N MET A 322 6.73 -18.26 5.43
CA MET A 322 5.27 -18.39 5.38
C MET A 322 4.83 -18.52 3.91
N ILE A 323 3.91 -19.45 3.63
CA ILE A 323 3.21 -19.50 2.36
C ILE A 323 2.03 -18.53 2.45
N ARG A 324 2.05 -17.50 1.62
CA ARG A 324 0.97 -16.54 1.49
C ARG A 324 0.02 -16.98 0.39
N ARG A 325 -1.07 -17.61 0.78
CA ARG A 325 -2.14 -17.99 -0.16
C ARG A 325 -2.83 -16.74 -0.69
N SER A 326 -3.09 -16.74 -1.98
CA SER A 326 -3.80 -15.66 -2.66
C SER A 326 -5.27 -15.61 -2.22
N ARG A 327 -5.81 -14.38 -2.17
CA ARG A 327 -7.21 -14.09 -1.87
C ARG A 327 -7.80 -13.25 -2.99
N GLY A 328 -9.09 -13.46 -3.29
CA GLY A 328 -9.82 -12.69 -4.29
C GLY A 328 -9.36 -12.94 -5.72
N GLY A 329 -8.76 -14.10 -6.02
CA GLY A 329 -8.28 -14.44 -7.36
C GLY A 329 -9.40 -14.56 -8.40
N ASP A 330 -10.61 -14.91 -7.98
CA ASP A 330 -11.82 -15.03 -8.82
C ASP A 330 -12.39 -13.68 -9.29
N ILE A 331 -11.97 -12.59 -8.65
CA ILE A 331 -12.36 -11.22 -8.97
C ILE A 331 -11.16 -10.34 -9.38
N ASP A 332 -10.04 -10.92 -9.76
CA ASP A 332 -8.79 -10.21 -10.05
C ASP A 332 -8.35 -9.25 -8.93
N ALA A 333 -8.51 -9.66 -7.66
CA ALA A 333 -8.12 -8.87 -6.49
C ALA A 333 -6.82 -9.34 -5.82
N ALA A 334 -6.22 -10.42 -6.29
CA ALA A 334 -4.97 -10.93 -5.74
C ALA A 334 -3.77 -10.07 -6.13
N CYS A 335 -2.64 -10.27 -5.41
CA CYS A 335 -1.42 -9.51 -5.68
C CYS A 335 -0.99 -9.59 -7.15
N GLY A 336 -0.71 -8.43 -7.75
CA GLY A 336 -0.32 -8.29 -9.14
C GLY A 336 -1.47 -8.20 -10.15
N GLN A 337 -2.73 -8.39 -9.76
CA GLN A 337 -3.88 -8.45 -10.67
C GLN A 337 -4.62 -7.12 -10.85
N LEU A 338 -4.41 -6.12 -9.99
CA LEU A 338 -5.13 -4.85 -10.06
C LEU A 338 -4.79 -4.09 -11.35
N ALA A 339 -5.79 -3.81 -12.16
CA ALA A 339 -5.63 -3.25 -13.51
C ALA A 339 -6.82 -2.43 -14.01
N ASN A 340 -7.71 -1.97 -13.13
CA ASN A 340 -8.92 -1.24 -13.49
C ASN A 340 -9.85 -2.00 -14.47
N LYS A 341 -9.77 -3.34 -14.51
CA LYS A 341 -10.62 -4.18 -15.35
C LYS A 341 -12.11 -4.15 -14.98
N ILE A 342 -12.44 -3.41 -13.94
CA ILE A 342 -13.82 -3.24 -13.45
C ILE A 342 -14.69 -2.46 -14.46
N ALA A 343 -14.07 -1.74 -15.40
CA ALA A 343 -14.77 -0.88 -16.36
C ALA A 343 -15.48 -1.64 -17.49
N GLU A 344 -15.26 -2.94 -17.67
CA GLU A 344 -15.68 -3.70 -18.87
C GLU A 344 -16.76 -4.77 -18.60
N ALA A 345 -17.45 -4.75 -17.47
CA ALA A 345 -18.50 -5.74 -17.15
C ALA A 345 -19.87 -5.12 -16.92
#